data_af4acdb1e73cd056be8d80fd7e1dafdd
#
_entry.id   af4acdb1e73cd056be8d80fd7e1dafdd
#
_cell.length_a   1.000
_cell.length_b   1.000
_cell.length_c   1.000
_cell.angle_alpha   90.00
_cell.angle_beta   90.00
_cell.angle_gamma   90.00
#
_symmetry.space_group_name_H-M   'P 1'
#
loop_
_entity.id
_entity.type
_entity.pdbx_description
1 polymer ?
#
loop_
_entity_poly.entity_id
_entity_poly.type
_entity_poly.pdbx_seq_one_letter_code
_entity_poly.pdbx_strand_id
1 'polypeptide(L)'
;MTTTRTEKLDLLQGTLDMMVLRTLSAGPANGYEVAHAIERLSDDVLAVDHGSLYPALYRLERSGLIVAKWQRSATNRRARYYRLTSTGRKRLAVERSRWEQMVVAVARVMMLA
;
A
#
# COMPACT_ATOMS: atom_id res chain seq x y z
N MET A 1 8.35 21.43 -16.53
CA MET A 1 6.92 21.10 -16.41
C MET A 1 6.52 21.07 -14.95
N THR A 2 5.40 21.63 -14.65
CA THR A 2 4.95 21.77 -13.28
C THR A 2 3.72 20.89 -13.04
N THR A 3 3.77 20.06 -12.01
CA THR A 3 2.62 19.30 -11.57
C THR A 3 1.67 20.23 -10.84
N THR A 4 0.41 20.19 -11.17
CA THR A 4 -0.58 21.00 -10.46
C THR A 4 -0.79 20.41 -9.07
N ARG A 5 -1.18 21.25 -8.10
CA ARG A 5 -1.39 20.78 -6.74
C ARG A 5 -2.60 19.87 -6.59
N THR A 6 -3.49 19.88 -7.59
CA THR A 6 -4.66 19.00 -7.57
C THR A 6 -4.38 17.63 -8.15
N GLU A 7 -3.25 17.47 -8.83
CA GLU A 7 -2.88 16.16 -9.36
C GLU A 7 -2.37 15.26 -8.25
N LYS A 8 -2.86 14.05 -8.25
CA LYS A 8 -2.35 13.00 -7.36
C LYS A 8 -1.26 12.23 -8.07
N LEU A 9 -0.30 11.74 -7.30
CA LEU A 9 0.80 10.97 -7.86
C LEU A 9 0.38 9.53 -8.10
N ASP A 10 0.75 9.00 -9.26
CA ASP A 10 0.55 7.59 -9.56
C ASP A 10 1.57 6.76 -8.79
N LEU A 11 1.14 5.58 -8.38
CA LEU A 11 1.97 4.70 -7.58
C LEU A 11 2.68 3.68 -8.44
N LEU A 12 3.97 3.51 -8.22
CA LEU A 12 4.73 2.41 -8.79
C LEU A 12 4.33 1.12 -8.09
N GLN A 13 4.38 0.01 -8.83
CA GLN A 13 3.90 -1.27 -8.33
C GLN A 13 4.51 -1.69 -7.00
N GLY A 14 5.85 -1.65 -6.88
CA GLY A 14 6.51 -2.06 -5.65
C GLY A 14 6.19 -1.15 -4.47
N THR A 15 6.00 0.13 -4.73
CA THR A 15 5.63 1.10 -3.71
C THR A 15 4.22 0.83 -3.19
N LEU A 16 3.30 0.49 -4.09
CA LEU A 16 1.94 0.15 -3.69
C LEU A 16 1.92 -1.11 -2.82
N ASP A 17 2.64 -2.15 -3.24
CA ASP A 17 2.70 -3.41 -2.49
C ASP A 17 3.20 -3.18 -1.06
N MET A 18 4.23 -2.37 -0.89
CA MET A 18 4.78 -2.02 0.42
C MET A 18 3.72 -1.32 1.29
N MET A 19 2.99 -0.37 0.70
CA MET A 19 1.99 0.38 1.44
C MET A 19 0.76 -0.47 1.81
N VAL A 20 0.41 -1.44 0.97
CA VAL A 20 -0.64 -2.39 1.32
C VAL A 20 -0.23 -3.19 2.56
N LEU A 21 1.00 -3.70 2.58
CA LEU A 21 1.50 -4.43 3.74
C LEU A 21 1.48 -3.55 5.00
N ARG A 22 1.91 -2.29 4.87
CA ARG A 22 1.93 -1.35 6.00
C ARG A 22 0.52 -1.09 6.53
N THR A 23 -0.43 -0.90 5.64
CA THR A 23 -1.82 -0.67 6.04
C THR A 23 -2.36 -1.87 6.83
N LEU A 24 -2.10 -3.08 6.34
CA LEU A 24 -2.58 -4.30 6.98
C LEU A 24 -1.84 -4.61 8.29
N SER A 25 -0.69 -3.99 8.53
CA SER A 25 0.01 -4.15 9.80
C SER A 25 -0.77 -3.54 10.96
N ALA A 26 -1.68 -2.61 10.67
CA ALA A 26 -2.53 -1.99 11.69
C ALA A 26 -3.75 -2.86 12.04
N GLY A 27 -4.10 -3.80 11.19
CA GLY A 27 -5.23 -4.69 11.39
C GLY A 27 -5.86 -5.13 10.08
N PRO A 28 -6.78 -6.10 10.13
CA PRO A 28 -7.45 -6.57 8.92
C PRO A 28 -8.24 -5.46 8.24
N ALA A 29 -8.29 -5.50 6.91
CA ALA A 29 -9.02 -4.51 6.12
C ALA A 29 -9.42 -5.10 4.78
N ASN A 30 -10.53 -4.62 4.24
CA ASN A 30 -10.92 -4.98 2.87
C ASN A 30 -10.22 -4.04 1.89
N GLY A 31 -10.35 -4.33 0.58
CA GLY A 31 -9.68 -3.54 -0.44
C GLY A 31 -10.02 -2.06 -0.42
N TYR A 32 -11.30 -1.74 -0.22
CA TYR A 32 -11.75 -0.36 -0.12
C TYR A 32 -11.06 0.37 1.05
N GLU A 33 -11.01 -0.28 2.20
CA GLU A 33 -10.40 0.29 3.39
C GLU A 33 -8.89 0.48 3.23
N VAL A 34 -8.23 -0.45 2.55
CA VAL A 34 -6.80 -0.33 2.27
C VAL A 34 -6.52 0.88 1.40
N ALA A 35 -7.26 1.02 0.29
CA ALA A 35 -7.09 2.16 -0.61
C ALA A 35 -7.35 3.48 0.11
N HIS A 36 -8.43 3.53 0.87
CA HIS A 36 -8.82 4.74 1.59
C HIS A 36 -7.76 5.13 2.64
N ALA A 37 -7.21 4.13 3.34
CA ALA A 37 -6.17 4.37 4.34
C ALA A 37 -4.91 4.96 3.71
N ILE A 38 -4.48 4.42 2.56
CA ILE A 38 -3.29 4.94 1.88
C ILE A 38 -3.50 6.40 1.46
N GLU A 39 -4.66 6.69 0.91
CA GLU A 39 -4.98 8.07 0.49
C GLU A 39 -5.03 9.00 1.69
N ARG A 40 -5.71 8.61 2.75
CA ARG A 40 -5.83 9.41 3.95
C ARG A 40 -4.48 9.65 4.63
N LEU A 41 -3.68 8.61 4.77
CA LEU A 41 -2.37 8.71 5.44
C LEU A 41 -1.37 9.54 4.64
N SER A 42 -1.57 9.68 3.34
CA SER A 42 -0.72 10.52 2.49
C SER A 42 -1.27 11.93 2.32
N ASP A 43 -2.27 12.32 3.10
CA ASP A 43 -2.97 13.60 2.96
C ASP A 43 -3.48 13.81 1.53
N ASP A 44 -4.02 12.76 0.94
CA ASP A 44 -4.58 12.74 -0.42
C ASP A 44 -3.56 13.07 -1.52
N VAL A 45 -2.27 12.98 -1.23
CA VAL A 45 -1.24 13.16 -2.25
C VAL A 45 -1.20 11.96 -3.19
N LEU A 46 -1.38 10.75 -2.63
CA LEU A 46 -1.36 9.52 -3.41
C LEU A 46 -2.77 9.10 -3.77
N ALA A 47 -2.93 8.61 -5.00
CA ALA A 47 -4.18 8.04 -5.47
C ALA A 47 -3.99 6.54 -5.66
N VAL A 48 -4.97 5.75 -5.23
CA VAL A 48 -4.93 4.30 -5.39
C VAL A 48 -6.11 3.91 -6.27
N ASP A 49 -5.81 3.53 -7.51
CA ASP A 49 -6.88 3.05 -8.39
C ASP A 49 -7.10 1.55 -8.23
N HIS A 50 -8.32 1.12 -8.49
CA HIS A 50 -8.70 -0.28 -8.29
C HIS A 50 -8.01 -1.20 -9.29
N GLY A 51 -7.66 -0.69 -10.47
CA GLY A 51 -6.94 -1.45 -11.48
C GLY A 51 -5.56 -1.86 -11.04
N SER A 52 -4.94 -1.11 -10.12
CA SER A 52 -3.64 -1.45 -9.54
C SER A 52 -3.77 -2.18 -8.21
N LEU A 53 -4.77 -1.80 -7.41
CA LEU A 53 -4.93 -2.33 -6.05
C LEU A 53 -5.22 -3.83 -6.03
N TYR A 54 -6.23 -4.27 -6.80
CA TYR A 54 -6.64 -5.66 -6.72
C TYR A 54 -5.59 -6.63 -7.27
N PRO A 55 -4.87 -6.32 -8.35
CA PRO A 55 -3.72 -7.13 -8.73
C PRO A 55 -2.64 -7.16 -7.65
N ALA A 56 -2.40 -6.06 -6.93
CA ALA A 56 -1.44 -6.04 -5.84
C ALA A 56 -1.87 -6.99 -4.71
N LEU A 57 -3.12 -6.93 -4.30
CA LEU A 57 -3.66 -7.83 -3.29
C LEU A 57 -3.52 -9.30 -3.72
N TYR A 58 -3.80 -9.57 -4.99
CA TYR A 58 -3.68 -10.93 -5.53
C TYR A 58 -2.23 -11.42 -5.47
N ARG A 59 -1.27 -10.59 -5.88
CA ARG A 59 0.15 -10.96 -5.84
C ARG A 59 0.62 -11.25 -4.41
N LEU A 60 0.22 -10.39 -3.48
CA LEU A 60 0.63 -10.53 -2.09
C LEU A 60 0.02 -11.78 -1.45
N GLU A 61 -1.22 -12.07 -1.80
CA GLU A 61 -1.89 -13.27 -1.33
C GLU A 61 -1.22 -14.52 -1.88
N ARG A 62 -0.92 -14.54 -3.18
CA ARG A 62 -0.21 -15.66 -3.81
C ARG A 62 1.16 -15.90 -3.22
N SER A 63 1.83 -14.84 -2.79
CA SER A 63 3.16 -14.94 -2.19
C SER A 63 3.10 -15.33 -0.70
N GLY A 64 1.91 -15.50 -0.15
CA GLY A 64 1.76 -15.86 1.25
C GLY A 64 2.03 -14.75 2.24
N LEU A 65 2.03 -13.49 1.78
CA LEU A 65 2.30 -12.34 2.63
C LEU A 65 1.04 -11.83 3.31
N ILE A 66 -0.11 -12.08 2.70
CA ILE A 66 -1.42 -11.78 3.27
C ILE A 66 -2.35 -12.96 3.05
N VAL A 67 -3.38 -13.07 3.88
CA VAL A 67 -4.45 -14.05 3.71
C VAL A 67 -5.78 -13.33 3.71
N ALA A 68 -6.77 -13.93 3.06
CA ALA A 68 -8.07 -13.32 2.89
C ALA A 68 -9.16 -14.16 3.53
N LYS A 69 -10.19 -13.48 4.01
CA LYS A 69 -11.37 -14.12 4.60
C LYS A 69 -12.59 -13.32 4.20
N TRP A 70 -13.64 -14.01 3.77
CA TRP A 70 -14.92 -13.35 3.49
C TRP A 70 -15.63 -13.05 4.80
N GLN A 71 -16.12 -11.82 4.93
CA GLN A 71 -16.96 -11.43 6.07
C GLN A 71 -17.77 -10.20 5.70
N ARG A 72 -18.68 -9.81 6.57
CA ARG A 72 -19.51 -8.64 6.32
C ARG A 72 -18.76 -7.38 6.70
N SER A 73 -18.87 -6.37 5.83
CA SER A 73 -18.27 -5.05 6.07
C SER A 73 -19.19 -4.21 6.96
N ALA A 74 -18.74 -3.02 7.31
CA ALA A 74 -19.52 -2.06 8.08
C ALA A 74 -20.84 -1.69 7.39
N THR A 75 -20.89 -1.78 6.06
CA THR A 75 -22.10 -1.52 5.28
C THR A 75 -22.95 -2.77 5.06
N ASN A 76 -22.66 -3.83 5.80
CA ASN A 76 -23.39 -5.10 5.76
C ASN A 76 -23.30 -5.82 4.41
N ARG A 77 -22.23 -5.61 3.67
CA ARG A 77 -21.95 -6.30 2.41
C ARG A 77 -20.83 -7.31 2.61
N ARG A 78 -20.90 -8.43 1.86
CA ARG A 78 -19.79 -9.39 1.86
C ARG A 78 -18.59 -8.76 1.20
N ALA A 79 -17.44 -8.87 1.89
CA ALA A 79 -16.18 -8.36 1.37
C ALA A 79 -15.05 -9.29 1.80
N ARG A 80 -14.00 -9.31 0.99
CA ARG A 80 -12.78 -10.03 1.37
C ARG A 80 -11.96 -9.13 2.28
N TYR A 81 -11.71 -9.63 3.48
CA TYR A 81 -10.82 -8.95 4.41
C TYR A 81 -9.47 -9.62 4.40
N TYR A 82 -8.45 -8.80 4.28
CA TYR A 82 -7.06 -9.25 4.19
C TYR A 82 -6.38 -9.02 5.51
N ARG A 83 -5.46 -9.92 5.83
CA ARG A 83 -4.70 -9.86 7.07
C ARG A 83 -3.25 -10.18 6.78
N LEU A 84 -2.34 -9.47 7.42
CA LEU A 84 -0.92 -9.71 7.28
C LEU A 84 -0.53 -11.04 7.94
N THR A 85 0.27 -11.85 7.24
CA THR A 85 0.83 -13.09 7.81
C THR A 85 2.13 -12.75 8.53
N SER A 86 2.68 -13.72 9.28
CA SER A 86 3.99 -13.53 9.90
C SER A 86 5.08 -13.31 8.85
N THR A 87 4.99 -14.00 7.70
CA THR A 87 5.89 -13.80 6.58
C THR A 87 5.72 -12.40 6.00
N GLY A 88 4.48 -11.93 5.94
CA GLY A 88 4.19 -10.57 5.49
C GLY A 88 4.79 -9.50 6.40
N ARG A 89 4.77 -9.73 7.70
CA ARG A 89 5.39 -8.79 8.66
C ARG A 89 6.90 -8.70 8.46
N LYS A 90 7.54 -9.84 8.22
CA LYS A 90 8.98 -9.85 7.93
C LYS A 90 9.29 -9.14 6.63
N ARG A 91 8.48 -9.37 5.60
CA ARG A 91 8.66 -8.68 4.31
C ARG A 91 8.47 -7.18 4.46
N LEU A 92 7.49 -6.75 5.25
CA LEU A 92 7.27 -5.33 5.48
C LEU A 92 8.49 -4.67 6.10
N ALA A 93 9.13 -5.33 7.08
CA ALA A 93 10.32 -4.78 7.70
C ALA A 93 11.46 -4.59 6.69
N VAL A 94 11.65 -5.57 5.80
CA VAL A 94 12.67 -5.50 4.75
C VAL A 94 12.35 -4.36 3.77
N GLU A 95 11.08 -4.28 3.32
CA GLU A 95 10.67 -3.25 2.37
C GLU A 95 10.79 -1.85 2.96
N ARG A 96 10.46 -1.70 4.24
CA ARG A 96 10.61 -0.42 4.92
C ARG A 96 12.07 0.03 4.96
N SER A 97 12.97 -0.89 5.31
CA SER A 97 14.39 -0.58 5.37
C SER A 97 14.92 -0.15 4.00
N ARG A 98 14.56 -0.88 2.95
CA ARG A 98 14.94 -0.54 1.59
C ARG A 98 14.40 0.82 1.17
N TRP A 99 13.16 1.10 1.52
CA TRP A 99 12.55 2.37 1.20
C TRP A 99 13.25 3.54 1.89
N GLU A 100 13.58 3.38 3.17
CA GLU A 100 14.29 4.42 3.91
C GLU A 100 15.64 4.72 3.28
N GLN A 101 16.37 3.68 2.85
CA GLN A 101 17.64 3.85 2.15
C GLN A 101 17.44 4.53 0.81
N MET A 102 16.39 4.16 0.08
CA MET A 102 16.08 4.77 -1.22
C MET A 102 15.77 6.25 -1.07
N VAL A 103 14.98 6.61 -0.08
CA VAL A 103 14.61 8.01 0.16
C VAL A 103 15.86 8.85 0.39
N VAL A 104 16.78 8.38 1.23
CA VAL A 104 18.03 9.10 1.52
C VAL A 104 18.89 9.21 0.26
N ALA A 105 19.04 8.11 -0.48
CA ALA A 105 19.86 8.10 -1.68
C ALA A 105 19.32 9.03 -2.75
N VAL A 106 18.02 8.98 -3.01
CA VAL A 106 17.39 9.84 -4.02
C VAL A 106 17.50 11.31 -3.61
N ALA A 107 17.27 11.59 -2.32
CA ALA A 107 17.37 12.96 -1.82
C ALA A 107 18.78 13.52 -2.05
N ARG A 108 19.81 12.71 -1.82
CA ARG A 108 21.20 13.15 -2.07
C ARG A 108 21.43 13.49 -3.53
N VAL A 109 20.93 12.66 -4.43
CA VAL A 109 21.05 12.93 -5.87
C VAL A 109 20.33 14.22 -6.23
N MET A 110 19.12 14.41 -5.72
CA MET A 110 18.29 15.57 -6.05
C MET A 110 18.80 16.88 -5.41
N MET A 111 19.62 16.78 -4.39
CA MET A 111 20.21 17.95 -3.71
C MET A 111 21.49 18.44 -4.35
N LEU A 112 21.85 17.95 -5.53
CA LEU A 112 23.03 18.47 -6.24
C LEU A 112 22.85 19.94 -6.54
N ALA A 113 23.85 20.70 -6.17
CA ALA A 113 23.86 22.15 -6.43
C ALA A 113 24.14 22.44 -7.90
#